data_a4b53a52113448f5808d4b61d8506b50
#
_entry.id   a4b53a52113448f5808d4b61d8506b50
#
_cell.length_a   1.000
_cell.length_b   1.000
_cell.length_c   1.000
_cell.angle_alpha   90.00
_cell.angle_beta   90.00
_cell.angle_gamma   90.00
#
_symmetry.space_group_name_H-M   'P 1'
#
loop_
_entity.id
_entity.type
_entity.pdbx_description
1 polymer ?
#
loop_
_entity_poly.entity_id
_entity_poly.type
_entity_poly.pdbx_seq_one_letter_code
_entity_poly.pdbx_strand_id
1 'polypeptide(L)'
;HLYHRRQRQMCIRDSPYLPENTISSTTLALAKKTNDSGHQVRVFMPRFGVINERRHQLHEVIRLSGMNVVINDMDLPLIIKVASVPGARMQVYFIDNEEFFKRKFTYTDAEGAQFEDNDERTLFFSKGAIDTVEKLGWKPDIIHVHGWMSSLVPMYLKLFQADNPIFKDAKIVFSAYDNGFEGGLS
;
A
#
# COMPACT_ATOMS: atom_id res chain seq x y z
N HIS A 1 33.89 13.70 1.70
CA HIS A 1 32.92 12.80 2.36
C HIS A 1 31.51 13.27 1.97
N LEU A 2 30.94 12.66 0.91
CA LEU A 2 29.52 12.79 0.59
C LEU A 2 28.76 12.01 1.68
N TYR A 3 28.17 12.73 2.61
CA TYR A 3 27.19 12.17 3.53
C TYR A 3 26.03 11.65 2.67
N HIS A 4 25.94 10.35 2.47
CA HIS A 4 24.77 9.70 1.91
C HIS A 4 23.63 9.90 2.94
N ARG A 5 22.80 10.92 2.70
CA ARG A 5 21.63 11.19 3.54
C ARG A 5 20.70 9.99 3.45
N ARG A 6 20.46 9.34 4.59
CA ARG A 6 19.55 8.21 4.68
C ARG A 6 18.16 8.65 4.27
N GLN A 7 17.66 8.15 3.14
CA GLN A 7 16.32 8.46 2.66
C GLN A 7 15.29 7.48 3.22
N ARG A 8 14.04 7.93 3.30
CA ARG A 8 12.89 7.14 3.69
C ARG A 8 11.99 6.97 2.48
N GLN A 9 11.83 5.74 2.05
CA GLN A 9 11.00 5.40 0.89
C GLN A 9 9.77 4.60 1.33
N MET A 10 8.60 5.08 0.91
CA MET A 10 7.34 4.38 0.97
C MET A 10 7.10 3.70 -0.37
N CYS A 11 7.03 2.38 -0.41
CA CYS A 11 6.64 1.60 -1.57
C CYS A 11 5.22 1.11 -1.39
N ILE A 12 4.39 1.31 -2.38
CA ILE A 12 2.99 0.92 -2.33
C ILE A 12 2.76 -0.13 -3.39
N ARG A 13 2.72 -1.36 -3.01
CA ARG A 13 2.17 -2.58 -3.61
C ARG A 13 3.04 -3.84 -3.47
N ASP A 14 2.36 -4.92 -3.70
CA ASP A 14 2.59 -6.38 -3.73
C ASP A 14 4.02 -6.86 -3.42
N SER A 15 4.06 -7.83 -2.55
CA SER A 15 5.27 -8.43 -1.99
C SER A 15 5.17 -9.96 -2.06
N PRO A 16 6.09 -10.76 -1.50
CA PRO A 16 6.13 -12.21 -1.59
C PRO A 16 4.89 -12.93 -1.02
N TYR A 17 3.86 -12.20 -0.66
CA TYR A 17 2.61 -12.72 -0.06
C TYR A 17 1.56 -13.12 -1.11
N LEU A 18 1.73 -12.70 -2.37
CA LEU A 18 0.88 -13.05 -3.50
C LEU A 18 1.65 -13.90 -4.51
N PRO A 19 0.94 -14.63 -5.40
CA PRO A 19 1.59 -15.30 -6.53
C PRO A 19 2.47 -14.32 -7.32
N GLU A 20 3.66 -14.78 -7.70
CA GLU A 20 4.62 -13.92 -8.40
C GLU A 20 4.03 -13.38 -9.70
N ASN A 21 4.06 -12.08 -9.83
CA ASN A 21 3.86 -11.36 -11.09
C ASN A 21 4.97 -10.32 -11.25
N THR A 22 5.12 -9.78 -12.45
CA THR A 22 6.18 -8.81 -12.77
C THR A 22 6.19 -7.61 -11.82
N ILE A 23 5.01 -7.16 -11.37
CA ILE A 23 4.88 -5.98 -10.50
C ILE A 23 5.34 -6.33 -9.09
N SER A 24 4.90 -7.46 -8.54
CA SER A 24 5.24 -7.87 -7.17
C SER A 24 6.74 -8.15 -7.04
N SER A 25 7.32 -8.85 -8.00
CA SER A 25 8.76 -9.16 -8.01
C SER A 25 9.61 -7.89 -8.16
N THR A 26 9.24 -6.98 -9.07
CA THR A 26 9.96 -5.72 -9.29
C THR A 26 9.90 -4.80 -8.07
N THR A 27 8.71 -4.63 -7.49
CA THR A 27 8.51 -3.78 -6.31
C THR A 27 9.31 -4.28 -5.11
N LEU A 28 9.27 -5.59 -4.86
CA LEU A 28 10.02 -6.18 -3.76
C LEU A 28 11.53 -6.11 -3.98
N ALA A 29 12.00 -6.40 -5.18
CA ALA A 29 13.42 -6.32 -5.52
C ALA A 29 13.96 -4.89 -5.35
N LEU A 30 13.20 -3.90 -5.82
CA LEU A 30 13.54 -2.49 -5.66
C LEU A 30 13.57 -2.10 -4.18
N ALA A 31 12.54 -2.47 -3.42
CA ALA A 31 12.44 -2.18 -2.00
C ALA A 31 13.61 -2.80 -1.21
N LYS A 32 13.95 -4.07 -1.48
CA LYS A 32 15.10 -4.74 -0.86
C LYS A 32 16.41 -4.04 -1.21
N LYS A 33 16.65 -3.76 -2.49
CA LYS A 33 17.88 -3.09 -2.94
C LYS A 33 18.04 -1.71 -2.31
N THR A 34 16.96 -0.96 -2.19
CA THR A 34 16.95 0.35 -1.51
C THR A 34 17.26 0.20 -0.02
N ASN A 35 16.67 -0.80 0.64
CA ASN A 35 16.95 -1.08 2.04
C ASN A 35 18.41 -1.52 2.26
N ASP A 36 18.95 -2.38 1.40
CA ASP A 36 20.35 -2.84 1.47
C ASP A 36 21.35 -1.70 1.23
N SER A 37 20.94 -0.67 0.48
CA SER A 37 21.72 0.57 0.31
C SER A 37 21.68 1.50 1.53
N GLY A 38 21.10 1.06 2.64
CA GLY A 38 21.09 1.80 3.91
C GLY A 38 19.91 2.76 4.10
N HIS A 39 18.94 2.75 3.19
CA HIS A 39 17.73 3.56 3.29
C HIS A 39 16.65 2.87 4.12
N GLN A 40 15.73 3.63 4.71
CA GLN A 40 14.57 3.08 5.38
C GLN A 40 13.45 2.88 4.36
N VAL A 41 12.93 1.67 4.26
CA VAL A 41 11.81 1.35 3.36
C VAL A 41 10.64 0.79 4.16
N ARG A 42 9.44 1.24 3.85
CA ARG A 42 8.18 0.67 4.31
C ARG A 42 7.30 0.37 3.11
N VAL A 43 6.78 -0.83 3.07
CA VAL A 43 5.91 -1.30 1.98
C VAL A 43 4.47 -1.31 2.48
N PHE A 44 3.54 -0.89 1.64
CA PHE A 44 2.11 -0.91 1.92
C PHE A 44 1.40 -1.69 0.83
N MET A 45 0.48 -2.55 1.21
CA MET A 45 -0.33 -3.34 0.28
C MET A 45 -1.70 -3.67 0.85
N PRO A 46 -2.72 -3.93 0.00
CA PRO A 46 -3.98 -4.45 0.48
C PRO A 46 -3.81 -5.85 1.11
N ARG A 47 -4.54 -6.14 2.16
CA ARG A 47 -4.58 -7.47 2.76
C ARG A 47 -5.56 -8.35 1.99
N PHE A 48 -5.22 -8.75 0.78
CA PHE A 48 -6.06 -9.65 -0.01
C PHE A 48 -6.34 -10.98 0.71
N GLY A 49 -7.56 -11.48 0.57
CA GLY A 49 -8.02 -12.70 1.24
C GLY A 49 -7.23 -13.97 0.87
N VAL A 50 -6.54 -13.96 -0.27
CA VAL A 50 -5.63 -15.03 -0.70
C VAL A 50 -4.33 -15.09 0.10
N ILE A 51 -4.01 -14.06 0.89
CA ILE A 51 -2.81 -14.03 1.71
C ILE A 51 -3.00 -14.91 2.93
N ASN A 52 -2.13 -15.90 3.08
CA ASN A 52 -2.14 -16.77 4.25
C ASN A 52 -1.46 -16.07 5.45
N GLU A 53 -2.26 -15.51 6.34
CA GLU A 53 -1.80 -14.74 7.49
C GLU A 53 -0.90 -15.55 8.43
N ARG A 54 -1.24 -16.83 8.68
CA ARG A 54 -0.47 -17.70 9.57
C ARG A 54 0.90 -18.02 8.98
N ARG A 55 0.94 -18.37 7.69
CA ARG A 55 2.20 -18.69 6.99
C ARG A 55 3.17 -17.50 7.01
N HIS A 56 2.66 -16.30 6.86
CA HIS A 56 3.45 -15.08 6.77
C HIS A 56 3.54 -14.31 8.09
N GLN A 57 2.98 -14.86 9.17
CA GLN A 57 3.03 -14.28 10.52
C GLN A 57 2.51 -12.83 10.57
N LEU A 58 1.40 -12.57 9.85
CA LEU A 58 0.73 -11.28 9.95
C LEU A 58 0.14 -11.12 11.35
N HIS A 59 0.37 -9.96 11.94
CA HIS A 59 -0.25 -9.59 13.21
C HIS A 59 -0.84 -8.18 13.12
N GLU A 60 -1.96 -7.99 13.76
CA GLU A 60 -2.61 -6.69 13.84
C GLU A 60 -1.83 -5.74 14.74
N VAL A 61 -1.71 -4.49 14.29
CA VAL A 61 -1.13 -3.40 15.08
C VAL A 61 -2.26 -2.53 15.63
N ILE A 62 -2.75 -2.88 16.80
CA ILE A 62 -3.92 -2.26 17.44
C ILE A 62 -3.81 -0.73 17.53
N ARG A 63 -2.62 -0.21 17.83
CA ARG A 63 -2.40 1.26 17.91
C ARG A 63 -2.56 1.99 16.56
N LEU A 64 -2.45 1.27 15.44
CA LEU A 64 -2.65 1.80 14.09
C LEU A 64 -4.04 1.51 13.55
N SER A 65 -4.68 0.47 14.05
CA SER A 65 -6.08 0.13 13.75
C SER A 65 -7.05 1.07 14.49
N GLY A 66 -8.35 0.92 14.23
CA GLY A 66 -9.41 1.69 14.90
C GLY A 66 -9.60 3.09 14.33
N MET A 67 -9.04 3.38 13.17
CA MET A 67 -9.45 4.49 12.31
C MET A 67 -10.55 3.99 11.36
N ASN A 68 -11.36 4.91 10.86
CA ASN A 68 -12.32 4.61 9.83
C ASN A 68 -12.00 5.41 8.56
N VAL A 69 -12.31 4.81 7.42
CA VAL A 69 -12.27 5.46 6.11
C VAL A 69 -13.71 5.61 5.63
N VAL A 70 -14.12 6.83 5.34
CA VAL A 70 -15.46 7.10 4.81
C VAL A 70 -15.42 7.04 3.28
N ILE A 71 -16.28 6.19 2.72
CA ILE A 71 -16.48 6.05 1.26
C ILE A 71 -17.98 5.94 1.03
N ASN A 72 -18.54 6.78 0.15
CA ASN A 72 -19.96 6.78 -0.19
C ASN A 72 -20.88 6.76 1.05
N ASP A 73 -20.63 7.63 2.02
CA ASP A 73 -21.34 7.71 3.31
C ASP A 73 -21.25 6.44 4.20
N MET A 74 -20.46 5.45 3.82
CA MET A 74 -20.14 4.29 4.64
C MET A 74 -18.89 4.54 5.47
N ASP A 75 -18.99 4.28 6.77
CA ASP A 75 -17.89 4.39 7.73
C ASP A 75 -17.22 3.02 7.89
N LEU A 76 -16.13 2.82 7.16
CA LEU A 76 -15.47 1.52 7.00
C LEU A 76 -14.26 1.39 7.94
N PRO A 77 -14.20 0.36 8.79
CA PRO A 77 -13.08 0.17 9.71
C PRO A 77 -11.78 -0.11 8.96
N LEU A 78 -10.73 0.63 9.34
CA LEU A 78 -9.36 0.44 8.86
C LEU A 78 -8.57 -0.40 9.85
N ILE A 79 -8.21 -1.60 9.43
CA ILE A 79 -7.39 -2.53 10.20
C ILE A 79 -6.00 -2.58 9.57
N ILE A 80 -4.96 -2.48 10.40
CA ILE A 80 -3.58 -2.52 9.95
C ILE A 80 -2.90 -3.77 10.50
N LYS A 81 -2.42 -4.61 9.59
CA LYS A 81 -1.58 -5.77 9.91
C LYS A 81 -0.16 -5.56 9.41
N VAL A 82 0.81 -6.18 10.04
CA VAL A 82 2.22 -6.04 9.71
C VAL A 82 2.88 -7.42 9.65
N ALA A 83 3.79 -7.58 8.71
CA ALA A 83 4.73 -8.70 8.67
C ALA A 83 6.13 -8.22 8.29
N SER A 84 7.14 -8.98 8.72
CA SER A 84 8.53 -8.74 8.31
C SER A 84 8.83 -9.43 6.98
N VAL A 85 9.59 -8.78 6.13
CA VAL A 85 10.07 -9.40 4.88
C VAL A 85 11.23 -10.35 5.21
N PRO A 86 11.13 -11.64 4.84
CA PRO A 86 12.22 -12.60 5.09
C PRO A 86 13.54 -12.13 4.48
N GLY A 87 14.60 -12.15 5.27
CA GLY A 87 15.95 -11.77 4.83
C GLY A 87 16.18 -10.26 4.61
N ALA A 88 15.25 -9.40 5.03
CA ALA A 88 15.42 -7.95 4.95
C ALA A 88 14.97 -7.27 6.26
N ARG A 89 15.61 -6.15 6.63
CA ARG A 89 15.17 -5.32 7.77
C ARG A 89 14.05 -4.37 7.37
N MET A 90 12.97 -4.94 6.86
CA MET A 90 11.89 -4.21 6.22
C MET A 90 10.53 -4.80 6.62
N GLN A 91 9.55 -3.94 6.81
CA GLN A 91 8.18 -4.31 7.16
C GLN A 91 7.22 -4.00 6.02
N VAL A 92 6.21 -4.86 5.89
CA VAL A 92 5.05 -4.65 5.04
C VAL A 92 3.85 -4.36 5.92
N TYR A 93 3.16 -3.29 5.62
CA TYR A 93 1.91 -2.84 6.25
C TYR A 93 0.75 -3.23 5.34
N PHE A 94 -0.13 -4.05 5.86
CA PHE A 94 -1.33 -4.50 5.15
C PHE A 94 -2.50 -3.64 5.56
N ILE A 95 -3.10 -2.98 4.57
CA ILE A 95 -4.32 -2.22 4.71
C ILE A 95 -5.48 -3.20 4.57
N ASP A 96 -6.24 -3.39 5.63
CA ASP A 96 -7.27 -4.42 5.72
C ASP A 96 -8.66 -3.83 6.00
N ASN A 97 -9.63 -4.42 5.32
CA ASN A 97 -11.05 -4.29 5.56
C ASN A 97 -11.72 -5.57 5.06
N GLU A 98 -12.59 -6.17 5.87
CA GLU A 98 -13.18 -7.47 5.53
C GLU A 98 -14.07 -7.40 4.29
N GLU A 99 -14.83 -6.35 4.11
CA GLU A 99 -15.75 -6.20 2.97
C GLU A 99 -14.99 -6.10 1.65
N PHE A 100 -13.93 -5.31 1.63
CA PHE A 100 -13.17 -5.05 0.41
C PHE A 100 -12.12 -6.10 0.09
N PHE A 101 -11.47 -6.68 1.09
CA PHE A 101 -10.27 -7.49 0.83
C PHE A 101 -10.38 -8.96 1.24
N LYS A 102 -11.38 -9.37 2.03
CA LYS A 102 -11.56 -10.77 2.43
C LYS A 102 -12.28 -11.56 1.33
N ARG A 103 -11.67 -11.66 0.15
CA ARG A 103 -12.20 -12.36 -1.01
C ARG A 103 -11.25 -13.46 -1.47
N LYS A 104 -11.76 -14.47 -2.19
CA LYS A 104 -10.97 -15.58 -2.73
C LYS A 104 -10.02 -15.15 -3.84
N PHE A 105 -10.30 -14.04 -4.51
CA PHE A 105 -9.54 -13.49 -5.62
C PHE A 105 -9.14 -12.04 -5.33
N THR A 106 -8.14 -11.54 -6.03
CA THR A 106 -7.58 -10.21 -5.77
C THR A 106 -8.39 -9.08 -6.40
N TYR A 107 -8.69 -9.18 -7.70
CA TYR A 107 -9.31 -8.10 -8.49
C TYR A 107 -10.52 -8.55 -9.30
N THR A 108 -10.69 -9.86 -9.45
CA THR A 108 -11.73 -10.47 -10.28
C THR A 108 -12.53 -11.49 -9.49
N ASP A 109 -13.67 -11.89 -9.99
CA ASP A 109 -14.41 -13.06 -9.51
C ASP A 109 -13.83 -14.38 -10.07
N ALA A 110 -14.56 -15.49 -9.86
CA ALA A 110 -14.16 -16.81 -10.33
C ALA A 110 -14.24 -16.94 -11.87
N GLU A 111 -15.08 -16.16 -12.51
CA GLU A 111 -15.31 -16.09 -13.94
C GLU A 111 -14.31 -15.16 -14.66
N GLY A 112 -13.49 -14.42 -13.90
CA GLY A 112 -12.49 -13.49 -14.40
C GLY A 112 -13.02 -12.07 -14.65
N ALA A 113 -14.29 -11.79 -14.30
CA ALA A 113 -14.83 -10.43 -14.37
C ALA A 113 -14.29 -9.58 -13.21
N GLN A 114 -13.96 -8.34 -13.48
CA GLN A 114 -13.51 -7.42 -12.45
C GLN A 114 -14.61 -7.15 -11.42
N PHE A 115 -14.22 -7.01 -10.15
CA PHE A 115 -15.18 -6.60 -9.12
C PHE A 115 -15.69 -5.20 -9.41
N GLU A 116 -17.00 -5.01 -9.30
CA GLU A 116 -17.67 -3.72 -9.57
C GLU A 116 -17.18 -2.61 -8.64
N ASP A 117 -16.82 -2.95 -7.41
CA ASP A 117 -16.34 -2.03 -6.37
C ASP A 117 -14.80 -1.85 -6.35
N ASN A 118 -14.10 -2.15 -7.43
CA ASN A 118 -12.65 -2.00 -7.49
C ASN A 118 -12.20 -0.53 -7.36
N ASP A 119 -13.02 0.43 -7.75
CA ASP A 119 -12.81 1.86 -7.55
C ASP A 119 -12.86 2.24 -6.05
N GLU A 120 -13.89 1.81 -5.33
CA GLU A 120 -14.00 2.02 -3.87
C GLU A 120 -12.85 1.34 -3.11
N ARG A 121 -12.44 0.15 -3.53
CA ARG A 121 -11.27 -0.58 -2.99
C ARG A 121 -9.98 0.21 -3.19
N THR A 122 -9.82 0.86 -4.34
CA THR A 122 -8.69 1.74 -4.65
C THR A 122 -8.69 3.00 -3.79
N LEU A 123 -9.87 3.60 -3.59
CA LEU A 123 -10.06 4.73 -2.67
C LEU A 123 -9.69 4.34 -1.23
N PHE A 124 -10.25 3.23 -0.73
CA PHE A 124 -9.99 2.74 0.61
C PHE A 124 -8.51 2.47 0.85
N PHE A 125 -7.87 1.75 -0.07
CA PHE A 125 -6.46 1.43 0.02
C PHE A 125 -5.58 2.68 0.02
N SER A 126 -5.82 3.59 -0.92
CA SER A 126 -5.01 4.80 -1.07
C SER A 126 -5.09 5.69 0.17
N LYS A 127 -6.31 5.95 0.64
CA LYS A 127 -6.53 6.74 1.86
C LYS A 127 -6.00 6.04 3.09
N GLY A 128 -6.30 4.75 3.26
CA GLY A 128 -5.83 3.95 4.39
C GLY A 128 -4.30 3.89 4.51
N ALA A 129 -3.59 3.81 3.39
CA ALA A 129 -2.13 3.85 3.38
C ALA A 129 -1.60 5.22 3.83
N ILE A 130 -2.18 6.32 3.35
CA ILE A 130 -1.80 7.69 3.74
C ILE A 130 -2.07 7.92 5.23
N ASP A 131 -3.27 7.61 5.70
CA ASP A 131 -3.67 7.76 7.10
C ASP A 131 -2.76 6.93 8.05
N THR A 132 -2.35 5.74 7.59
CA THR A 132 -1.41 4.89 8.35
C THR A 132 -0.03 5.54 8.46
N VAL A 133 0.50 6.12 7.39
CA VAL A 133 1.80 6.83 7.41
C VAL A 133 1.72 8.05 8.33
N GLU A 134 0.63 8.80 8.27
CA GLU A 134 0.38 9.94 9.14
C GLU A 134 0.35 9.53 10.61
N LYS A 135 -0.42 8.49 10.95
CA LYS A 135 -0.51 7.95 12.32
C LYS A 135 0.81 7.37 12.84
N LEU A 136 1.65 6.84 11.94
CA LEU A 136 3.01 6.43 12.28
C LEU A 136 3.95 7.61 12.61
N GLY A 137 3.58 8.84 12.23
CA GLY A 137 4.46 10.01 12.32
C GLY A 137 5.74 9.85 11.50
N TRP A 138 5.71 9.03 10.46
CA TRP A 138 6.87 8.71 9.65
C TRP A 138 6.88 9.55 8.36
N LYS A 139 7.83 10.48 8.28
CA LYS A 139 7.97 11.39 7.14
C LYS A 139 8.77 10.72 6.00
N PRO A 140 8.14 10.30 4.87
CA PRO A 140 8.86 9.78 3.73
C PRO A 140 9.54 10.91 2.94
N ASP A 141 10.71 10.63 2.38
CA ASP A 141 11.36 11.51 1.40
C ASP A 141 10.85 11.18 -0.02
N ILE A 142 10.53 9.91 -0.27
CA ILE A 142 10.02 9.40 -1.54
C ILE A 142 8.78 8.52 -1.28
N ILE A 143 7.73 8.76 -2.05
CA ILE A 143 6.53 7.92 -2.11
C ILE A 143 6.48 7.30 -3.49
N HIS A 144 6.74 6.00 -3.57
CA HIS A 144 6.74 5.26 -4.83
C HIS A 144 5.46 4.44 -4.96
N VAL A 145 4.67 4.79 -5.93
CA VAL A 145 3.34 4.23 -6.21
C VAL A 145 3.43 3.27 -7.40
N HIS A 146 2.85 2.09 -7.29
CA HIS A 146 2.92 1.05 -8.29
C HIS A 146 1.52 0.59 -8.74
N GLY A 147 1.22 0.75 -10.03
CA GLY A 147 0.01 0.24 -10.67
C GLY A 147 -1.31 0.93 -10.23
N TRP A 148 -2.42 0.44 -10.77
CA TRP A 148 -3.71 1.13 -10.69
C TRP A 148 -4.33 1.14 -9.29
N MET A 149 -4.20 0.07 -8.49
CA MET A 149 -4.78 -0.01 -7.13
C MET A 149 -4.27 1.10 -6.19
N SER A 150 -3.12 1.66 -6.46
CA SER A 150 -2.54 2.77 -5.69
C SER A 150 -2.52 4.10 -6.45
N SER A 151 -3.17 4.17 -7.60
CA SER A 151 -3.13 5.33 -8.51
C SER A 151 -3.71 6.61 -7.91
N LEU A 152 -4.60 6.52 -6.93
CA LEU A 152 -5.20 7.67 -6.27
C LEU A 152 -4.34 8.30 -5.17
N VAL A 153 -3.26 7.63 -4.75
CA VAL A 153 -2.33 8.18 -3.73
C VAL A 153 -1.77 9.56 -4.13
N PRO A 154 -1.26 9.78 -5.36
CA PRO A 154 -0.78 11.10 -5.76
C PRO A 154 -1.86 12.19 -5.71
N MET A 155 -3.09 11.85 -6.09
CA MET A 155 -4.22 12.76 -6.03
C MET A 155 -4.54 13.15 -4.58
N TYR A 156 -4.67 12.18 -3.69
CA TYR A 156 -4.90 12.42 -2.26
C TYR A 156 -3.83 13.31 -1.64
N LEU A 157 -2.57 13.02 -1.92
CA LEU A 157 -1.45 13.80 -1.38
C LEU A 157 -1.49 15.24 -1.86
N LYS A 158 -1.82 15.48 -3.14
CA LYS A 158 -1.85 16.83 -3.70
C LYS A 158 -3.08 17.63 -3.32
N LEU A 159 -4.24 17.01 -3.22
CA LEU A 159 -5.49 17.71 -2.95
C LEU A 159 -5.78 17.87 -1.44
N PHE A 160 -5.45 16.87 -0.64
CA PHE A 160 -5.86 16.84 0.77
C PHE A 160 -4.72 16.89 1.77
N GLN A 161 -3.48 16.66 1.32
CA GLN A 161 -2.30 16.57 2.19
C GLN A 161 -1.16 17.54 1.78
N ALA A 162 -1.45 18.50 0.91
CA ALA A 162 -0.43 19.40 0.35
C ALA A 162 0.35 20.17 1.43
N ASP A 163 -0.34 20.59 2.50
CA ASP A 163 0.24 21.35 3.61
C ASP A 163 0.65 20.47 4.81
N ASN A 164 0.38 19.15 4.74
CA ASN A 164 0.73 18.24 5.81
C ASN A 164 2.25 18.12 5.96
N PRO A 165 2.81 18.43 7.14
CA PRO A 165 4.27 18.43 7.35
C PRO A 165 4.94 17.07 7.14
N ILE A 166 4.16 15.98 7.16
CA ILE A 166 4.65 14.62 6.89
C ILE A 166 4.90 14.44 5.39
N PHE A 167 4.04 14.96 4.52
CA PHE A 167 4.05 14.66 3.09
C PHE A 167 4.53 15.79 2.18
N LYS A 168 4.45 17.05 2.64
CA LYS A 168 4.66 18.25 1.81
C LYS A 168 6.00 18.28 1.04
N ASP A 169 7.04 17.65 1.58
CA ASP A 169 8.38 17.64 0.97
C ASP A 169 8.65 16.33 0.22
N ALA A 170 7.74 15.36 0.28
CA ALA A 170 7.92 14.05 -0.34
C ALA A 170 7.90 14.14 -1.88
N LYS A 171 8.83 13.41 -2.51
CA LYS A 171 8.81 13.20 -3.97
C LYS A 171 7.92 12.02 -4.30
N ILE A 172 7.03 12.18 -5.27
CA ILE A 172 6.13 11.13 -5.71
C ILE A 172 6.67 10.54 -7.01
N VAL A 173 6.84 9.22 -7.04
CA VAL A 173 7.19 8.44 -8.21
C VAL A 173 6.04 7.49 -8.51
N PHE A 174 5.56 7.46 -9.74
CA PHE A 174 4.51 6.55 -10.19
C PHE A 174 5.05 5.60 -11.26
N SER A 175 4.96 4.29 -10.99
CA SER A 175 5.26 3.24 -11.96
C SER A 175 3.96 2.71 -12.55
N ALA A 176 3.74 3.01 -13.83
CA ALA A 176 2.64 2.44 -14.60
C ALA A 176 3.03 1.08 -15.16
N TYR A 177 2.07 0.15 -15.18
CA TYR A 177 2.23 -1.19 -15.72
C TYR A 177 1.11 -1.47 -16.71
N ASP A 178 1.39 -2.34 -17.67
CA ASP A 178 0.39 -2.81 -18.65
C ASP A 178 -0.52 -3.87 -18.00
N ASN A 179 -1.31 -3.45 -17.04
CA ASN A 179 -2.34 -4.26 -16.37
C ASN A 179 -3.52 -3.35 -16.07
N GLY A 180 -4.24 -3.00 -17.15
CA GLY A 180 -5.27 -1.99 -17.11
C GLY A 180 -6.39 -2.28 -16.11
N PHE A 181 -6.87 -1.22 -15.48
CA PHE A 181 -8.19 -1.17 -14.90
C PHE A 181 -9.16 -0.79 -16.02
N GLU A 182 -10.02 -1.73 -16.41
CA GLU A 182 -11.08 -1.50 -17.38
C GLU A 182 -12.33 -1.01 -16.66
N GLY A 183 -12.35 0.26 -16.30
CA GLY A 183 -13.49 0.86 -15.62
C GLY A 183 -13.25 2.34 -15.36
N GLY A 184 -14.31 3.05 -14.99
CA GLY A 184 -14.25 4.42 -14.50
C GLY A 184 -14.49 4.49 -12.99
N LEU A 185 -14.18 5.62 -12.38
CA LEU A 185 -14.70 5.97 -11.07
C LEU A 185 -16.18 6.29 -11.24
N SER A 186 -17.06 5.58 -10.57
CA SER A 186 -18.51 5.83 -10.57
C SER A 186 -18.88 6.94 -9.60
#